data_4606f96b483dfcad6c511fc191db7455
#
_entry.id   4606f96b483dfcad6c511fc191db7455
#
_cell.length_a   1.000
_cell.length_b   1.000
_cell.length_c   1.000
_cell.angle_alpha   90.00
_cell.angle_beta   90.00
_cell.angle_gamma   90.00
#
_symmetry.space_group_name_H-M   'P 1'
#
loop_
_entity.id
_entity.type
_entity.pdbx_description
1 polymer ?
#
loop_
_entity_poly.entity_id
_entity_poly.type
_entity_poly.pdbx_seq_one_letter_code
_entity_poly.pdbx_strand_id
1 'polypeptide(L)'
;VAAVLGRRKGVWVATAAVLALGGVLAAVLGARAVAHSDAERGRLAAHLSSAEIASALRLAIRREEDLTVSMSAFVAGNPNVTAAEFDTWVESTRAMQRYPELQNIGLVTLVKASQLTAFEARMAADPLRPRGPQSEAPAGSLQILPAGNRPYYCIAVAGLASNAASYLPAGLDYCELIKTMITARDSGLNGYAPIVGAGATALGVGTPVYRGGITPSTVAARRRAFVGWLGERIEPKVLLETALAGHPNAAVVFRFDSRYSHVEFTSGTPPAGAQSTTTALQVGREAGLENQHEGWTVQSFSAGVAGGVFGDRDALALLAGGILLSVLLGLLVSILGTGRTRALSLVREKTRELSEKNRELFHVAVHDPLTGLPNRSLVLDRAERMLARSARDPDMVAGALFVDIDAFKHVNDSLGHAAGDRLLTVVGERLQSAVRDQDTVGRLGGDEFVVLVECSTDETALEQLANRMTKSLREPVELDDGRRTFSVTASIGVAAGRHETADELLRDADLALYAAKAGGKDRYTLFDASMRPSADGRLALQVG
;
A
#
# COMPACT_ATOMS: atom_id res chain seq x y z
N VAL A 1 13.22 -28.92 22.94
CA VAL A 1 11.99 -28.70 22.14
C VAL A 1 11.51 -27.26 22.28
N ALA A 2 11.41 -26.69 23.49
CA ALA A 2 10.96 -25.29 23.70
C ALA A 2 11.85 -24.24 23.01
N ALA A 3 13.17 -24.42 23.02
CA ALA A 3 14.13 -23.52 22.37
C ALA A 3 14.03 -23.54 20.83
N VAL A 4 13.71 -24.68 20.22
CA VAL A 4 13.51 -24.81 18.76
C VAL A 4 12.17 -24.21 18.31
N LEU A 5 11.13 -24.35 19.12
CA LEU A 5 9.82 -23.74 18.88
C LEU A 5 9.86 -22.21 19.05
N GLY A 6 10.63 -21.71 20.02
CA GLY A 6 10.87 -20.28 20.20
C GLY A 6 11.61 -19.68 19.01
N ARG A 7 12.63 -20.35 18.48
CA ARG A 7 13.36 -19.93 17.26
C ARG A 7 12.47 -19.87 16.02
N ARG A 8 11.57 -20.85 15.82
CA ARG A 8 10.66 -20.86 14.68
C ARG A 8 9.60 -19.74 14.73
N LYS A 9 9.08 -19.41 15.93
CA LYS A 9 8.20 -18.24 16.12
C LYS A 9 8.94 -16.93 15.80
N GLY A 10 10.18 -16.80 16.26
CA GLY A 10 11.03 -15.64 15.97
C GLY A 10 11.26 -15.42 14.47
N VAL A 11 11.44 -16.51 13.71
CA VAL A 11 11.62 -16.43 12.24
C VAL A 11 10.38 -15.85 11.57
N TRP A 12 9.16 -16.30 11.90
CA TRP A 12 7.94 -15.78 11.29
C TRP A 12 7.68 -14.31 11.65
N VAL A 13 7.96 -13.91 12.89
CA VAL A 13 7.86 -12.51 13.31
C VAL A 13 8.89 -11.65 12.59
N ALA A 14 10.13 -12.12 12.47
CA ALA A 14 11.18 -11.42 11.72
C ALA A 14 10.83 -11.30 10.23
N THR A 15 10.32 -12.36 9.60
CA THR A 15 9.86 -12.32 8.20
C THR A 15 8.72 -11.33 8.01
N ALA A 16 7.73 -11.34 8.93
CA ALA A 16 6.62 -10.39 8.90
C ALA A 16 7.10 -8.94 9.05
N ALA A 17 8.06 -8.68 9.94
CA ALA A 17 8.66 -7.36 10.13
C ALA A 17 9.43 -6.89 8.89
N VAL A 18 10.23 -7.77 8.26
CA VAL A 18 10.95 -7.44 7.02
C VAL A 18 9.99 -7.12 5.89
N LEU A 19 8.92 -7.90 5.71
CA LEU A 19 7.90 -7.64 4.70
C LEU A 19 7.16 -6.32 4.95
N ALA A 20 6.78 -6.05 6.21
CA ALA A 20 6.12 -4.80 6.58
C ALA A 20 7.04 -3.59 6.34
N LEU A 21 8.30 -3.66 6.76
CA LEU A 21 9.28 -2.59 6.54
C LEU A 21 9.56 -2.37 5.05
N GLY A 22 9.73 -3.45 4.27
CA GLY A 22 9.90 -3.37 2.82
C GLY A 22 8.71 -2.73 2.12
N GLY A 23 7.49 -3.09 2.53
CA GLY A 23 6.26 -2.50 2.01
C GLY A 23 6.11 -1.01 2.38
N VAL A 24 6.44 -0.64 3.62
CA VAL A 24 6.45 0.78 4.05
C VAL A 24 7.48 1.58 3.25
N LEU A 25 8.68 1.04 3.06
CA LEU A 25 9.71 1.69 2.23
C LEU A 25 9.23 1.89 0.79
N ALA A 26 8.64 0.86 0.20
CA ALA A 26 8.06 0.94 -1.15
C ALA A 26 6.94 2.00 -1.24
N ALA A 27 6.06 2.07 -0.22
CA ALA A 27 5.01 3.10 -0.14
C ALA A 27 5.58 4.52 -0.05
N VAL A 28 6.64 4.73 0.74
CA VAL A 28 7.33 6.02 0.85
C VAL A 28 7.99 6.42 -0.47
N LEU A 29 8.69 5.49 -1.12
CA LEU A 29 9.34 5.76 -2.41
C LEU A 29 8.31 6.01 -3.51
N GLY A 30 7.22 5.23 -3.56
CA GLY A 30 6.13 5.42 -4.51
C GLY A 30 5.42 6.75 -4.31
N ALA A 31 5.08 7.13 -3.07
CA ALA A 31 4.47 8.41 -2.77
C ALA A 31 5.37 9.60 -3.13
N ARG A 32 6.69 9.48 -2.89
CA ARG A 32 7.66 10.50 -3.33
C ARG A 32 7.75 10.62 -4.84
N ALA A 33 7.71 9.51 -5.56
CA ALA A 33 7.74 9.51 -7.01
C ALA A 33 6.48 10.17 -7.61
N VAL A 34 5.28 9.89 -7.06
CA VAL A 34 4.02 10.53 -7.46
C VAL A 34 4.09 12.03 -7.18
N ALA A 35 4.41 12.44 -5.96
CA ALA A 35 4.51 13.86 -5.60
C ALA A 35 5.53 14.61 -6.46
N HIS A 36 6.65 13.99 -6.81
CA HIS A 36 7.66 14.60 -7.69
C HIS A 36 7.14 14.74 -9.11
N SER A 37 6.51 13.70 -9.66
CA SER A 37 5.91 13.73 -11.00
C SER A 37 4.82 14.79 -11.13
N ASP A 38 3.94 14.90 -10.11
CA ASP A 38 2.86 15.89 -10.13
C ASP A 38 3.39 17.31 -9.93
N ALA A 39 4.45 17.47 -9.13
CA ALA A 39 5.16 18.73 -9.01
C ALA A 39 5.80 19.17 -10.35
N GLU A 40 6.42 18.26 -11.08
CA GLU A 40 6.99 18.56 -12.40
C GLU A 40 5.91 18.91 -13.43
N ARG A 41 4.83 18.16 -13.48
CA ARG A 41 3.67 18.45 -14.36
C ARG A 41 3.06 19.81 -14.04
N GLY A 42 2.88 20.11 -12.75
CA GLY A 42 2.38 21.42 -12.32
C GLY A 42 3.30 22.57 -12.70
N ARG A 43 4.63 22.42 -12.56
CA ARG A 43 5.60 23.42 -13.00
C ARG A 43 5.55 23.62 -14.52
N LEU A 44 5.51 22.53 -15.28
CA LEU A 44 5.42 22.62 -16.74
C LEU A 44 4.13 23.30 -17.17
N ALA A 45 2.98 22.95 -16.60
CA ALA A 45 1.70 23.61 -16.86
C ALA A 45 1.74 25.11 -16.53
N ALA A 46 2.35 25.50 -15.40
CA ALA A 46 2.54 26.88 -15.01
C ALA A 46 3.41 27.66 -16.02
N HIS A 47 4.50 27.07 -16.48
CA HIS A 47 5.36 27.68 -17.51
C HIS A 47 4.64 27.84 -18.84
N LEU A 48 3.88 26.84 -19.29
CA LEU A 48 3.10 26.91 -20.52
C LEU A 48 2.02 28.00 -20.42
N SER A 49 1.27 28.04 -19.32
CA SER A 49 0.26 29.08 -19.06
C SER A 49 0.90 30.48 -19.04
N SER A 50 2.04 30.64 -18.37
CA SER A 50 2.77 31.91 -18.35
C SER A 50 3.23 32.37 -19.76
N ALA A 51 3.73 31.42 -20.57
CA ALA A 51 4.14 31.69 -21.93
C ALA A 51 2.96 32.08 -22.84
N GLU A 52 1.80 31.43 -22.65
CA GLU A 52 0.57 31.72 -23.38
C GLU A 52 0.04 33.13 -23.05
N ILE A 53 -0.05 33.46 -21.74
CA ILE A 53 -0.43 34.81 -21.28
C ILE A 53 0.51 35.87 -21.85
N ALA A 54 1.83 35.67 -21.75
CA ALA A 54 2.81 36.61 -22.29
C ALA A 54 2.72 36.74 -23.82
N SER A 55 2.41 35.65 -24.52
CA SER A 55 2.22 35.68 -25.99
C SER A 55 0.96 36.45 -26.39
N ALA A 56 -0.15 36.25 -25.67
CA ALA A 56 -1.41 36.96 -25.89
C ALA A 56 -1.24 38.47 -25.69
N LEU A 57 -0.57 38.88 -24.60
CA LEU A 57 -0.28 40.28 -24.33
C LEU A 57 0.68 40.87 -25.36
N ARG A 58 1.70 40.15 -25.79
CA ARG A 58 2.61 40.59 -26.86
C ARG A 58 1.89 40.82 -28.18
N LEU A 59 0.95 39.93 -28.52
CA LEU A 59 0.15 40.07 -29.73
C LEU A 59 -0.76 41.30 -29.66
N ALA A 60 -1.39 41.54 -28.49
CA ALA A 60 -2.23 42.70 -28.27
C ALA A 60 -1.43 44.02 -28.44
N ILE A 61 -0.27 44.12 -27.80
CA ILE A 61 0.59 45.30 -27.92
C ILE A 61 1.02 45.54 -29.40
N ARG A 62 1.41 44.47 -30.12
CA ARG A 62 1.75 44.60 -31.54
C ARG A 62 0.58 45.11 -32.40
N ARG A 63 -0.63 44.67 -32.10
CA ARG A 63 -1.81 45.20 -32.81
C ARG A 63 -2.02 46.67 -32.57
N GLU A 64 -1.80 47.15 -31.35
CA GLU A 64 -1.83 48.58 -31.03
C GLU A 64 -0.71 49.35 -31.73
N GLU A 65 0.49 48.79 -31.79
CA GLU A 65 1.60 49.39 -32.55
C GLU A 65 1.29 49.52 -34.04
N ASP A 66 0.69 48.49 -34.66
CA ASP A 66 0.27 48.49 -36.07
C ASP A 66 -0.78 49.58 -36.35
N LEU A 67 -1.77 49.72 -35.44
CA LEU A 67 -2.78 50.80 -35.55
C LEU A 67 -2.11 52.17 -35.49
N THR A 68 -1.25 52.37 -34.49
CA THR A 68 -0.51 53.62 -34.27
C THR A 68 0.36 53.96 -35.47
N VAL A 69 1.06 53.00 -36.07
CA VAL A 69 1.86 53.19 -37.29
C VAL A 69 0.99 53.61 -38.46
N SER A 70 -0.15 52.96 -38.68
CA SER A 70 -1.09 53.28 -39.75
C SER A 70 -1.63 54.70 -39.62
N MET A 71 -2.00 55.10 -38.41
CA MET A 71 -2.53 56.43 -38.12
C MET A 71 -1.40 57.50 -38.23
N SER A 72 -0.21 57.19 -37.76
CA SER A 72 0.94 58.06 -37.89
C SER A 72 1.25 58.37 -39.35
N ALA A 73 1.13 57.39 -40.25
CA ALA A 73 1.30 57.54 -41.67
C ALA A 73 0.21 58.46 -42.28
N PHE A 74 -1.04 58.28 -41.87
CA PHE A 74 -2.13 59.17 -42.30
C PHE A 74 -1.91 60.63 -41.88
N VAL A 75 -1.60 60.87 -40.59
CA VAL A 75 -1.34 62.25 -40.08
C VAL A 75 -0.07 62.84 -40.68
N ALA A 76 0.99 62.07 -40.88
CA ALA A 76 2.22 62.57 -41.53
C ALA A 76 1.99 62.97 -42.96
N GLY A 77 1.12 62.29 -43.69
CA GLY A 77 0.71 62.67 -45.07
C GLY A 77 -0.28 63.84 -45.12
N ASN A 78 -1.02 64.07 -44.00
CA ASN A 78 -2.00 65.15 -43.91
C ASN A 78 -1.72 66.07 -42.69
N PRO A 79 -0.68 66.86 -42.68
CA PRO A 79 -0.27 67.62 -41.47
C PRO A 79 -1.27 68.68 -41.01
N ASN A 80 -2.26 69.02 -41.83
CA ASN A 80 -3.30 69.99 -41.56
C ASN A 80 -4.69 69.29 -41.50
N VAL A 81 -4.72 68.02 -41.19
CA VAL A 81 -5.96 67.19 -41.06
C VAL A 81 -6.96 67.88 -40.15
N THR A 82 -8.19 68.00 -40.61
CA THR A 82 -9.32 68.52 -39.82
C THR A 82 -9.86 67.44 -38.89
N ALA A 83 -10.62 67.86 -37.85
CA ALA A 83 -11.24 66.91 -36.94
C ALA A 83 -12.19 65.92 -37.69
N ALA A 84 -12.93 66.43 -38.67
CA ALA A 84 -13.85 65.64 -39.51
C ALA A 84 -13.14 64.55 -40.34
N GLU A 85 -12.01 64.92 -40.98
CA GLU A 85 -11.20 63.97 -41.76
C GLU A 85 -10.54 62.93 -40.86
N PHE A 86 -10.09 63.34 -39.70
CA PHE A 86 -9.51 62.44 -38.72
C PHE A 86 -10.54 61.44 -38.21
N ASP A 87 -11.73 61.89 -37.78
CA ASP A 87 -12.82 61.07 -37.30
C ASP A 87 -13.28 60.10 -38.38
N THR A 88 -13.50 60.57 -39.62
CA THR A 88 -13.87 59.75 -40.78
C THR A 88 -12.83 58.62 -41.00
N TRP A 89 -11.56 58.99 -40.92
CA TRP A 89 -10.50 57.98 -41.09
C TRP A 89 -10.52 56.96 -39.96
N VAL A 90 -10.60 57.36 -38.67
CA VAL A 90 -10.71 56.45 -37.51
C VAL A 90 -11.90 55.53 -37.61
N GLU A 91 -13.07 56.06 -38.00
CA GLU A 91 -14.28 55.28 -38.21
C GLU A 91 -14.13 54.27 -39.35
N SER A 92 -13.49 54.67 -40.47
CA SER A 92 -13.27 53.78 -41.61
C SER A 92 -12.40 52.59 -41.27
N THR A 93 -11.47 52.72 -40.36
CA THR A 93 -10.64 51.62 -39.84
C THR A 93 -11.35 50.73 -38.83
N ARG A 94 -12.52 51.18 -38.34
CA ARG A 94 -13.28 50.54 -37.26
C ARG A 94 -12.45 50.32 -36.00
N ALA A 95 -11.54 51.25 -35.69
CA ALA A 95 -10.56 51.08 -34.60
C ALA A 95 -11.24 50.75 -33.27
N MET A 96 -12.29 51.49 -32.87
CA MET A 96 -12.99 51.25 -31.60
C MET A 96 -13.73 49.92 -31.53
N GLN A 97 -14.05 49.28 -32.66
CA GLN A 97 -14.67 47.96 -32.72
C GLN A 97 -13.64 46.83 -32.73
N ARG A 98 -12.50 47.06 -33.37
CA ARG A 98 -11.44 46.06 -33.53
C ARG A 98 -10.51 45.97 -32.31
N TYR A 99 -10.46 47.04 -31.54
CA TYR A 99 -9.61 47.19 -30.36
C TYR A 99 -10.50 47.60 -29.16
N PRO A 100 -11.17 46.64 -28.51
CA PRO A 100 -12.09 46.91 -27.39
C PRO A 100 -11.42 47.56 -26.18
N GLU A 101 -10.10 47.41 -26.05
CA GLU A 101 -9.27 48.05 -25.07
C GLU A 101 -9.07 49.56 -25.32
N LEU A 102 -9.22 50.01 -26.55
CA LEU A 102 -9.04 51.40 -26.94
C LEU A 102 -10.23 52.24 -26.50
N GLN A 103 -10.02 53.15 -25.57
CA GLN A 103 -11.05 54.02 -25.04
C GLN A 103 -11.22 55.32 -25.86
N ASN A 104 -10.11 55.88 -26.26
CA ASN A 104 -10.08 57.03 -27.20
C ASN A 104 -8.77 57.06 -27.98
N ILE A 105 -8.83 57.82 -29.07
CA ILE A 105 -7.66 58.14 -29.89
C ILE A 105 -7.81 59.55 -30.42
N GLY A 106 -6.75 60.30 -30.44
CA GLY A 106 -6.76 61.68 -30.91
C GLY A 106 -5.42 62.23 -31.32
N LEU A 107 -5.46 63.34 -31.96
CA LEU A 107 -4.32 64.08 -32.38
C LEU A 107 -4.08 65.27 -31.44
N VAL A 108 -2.92 65.31 -30.80
CA VAL A 108 -2.47 66.40 -29.94
C VAL A 108 -1.37 67.19 -30.67
N THR A 109 -1.56 68.47 -30.79
CA THR A 109 -0.55 69.34 -31.45
C THR A 109 0.15 70.21 -30.44
N LEU A 110 1.42 70.64 -30.78
CA LEU A 110 2.16 71.59 -30.00
C LEU A 110 1.93 72.99 -30.50
N VAL A 111 1.35 73.87 -29.68
CA VAL A 111 1.01 75.23 -29.96
C VAL A 111 1.96 76.13 -29.19
N LYS A 112 2.70 76.99 -29.87
CA LYS A 112 3.57 78.03 -29.24
C LYS A 112 2.69 79.11 -28.62
N ALA A 113 3.13 79.72 -27.50
CA ALA A 113 2.39 80.82 -26.85
C ALA A 113 2.09 81.97 -27.82
N SER A 114 3.00 82.29 -28.70
CA SER A 114 2.79 83.34 -29.73
C SER A 114 1.77 83.06 -30.79
N GLN A 115 1.32 81.78 -30.88
CA GLN A 115 0.36 81.32 -31.88
C GLN A 115 -1.01 80.92 -31.20
N LEU A 116 -1.13 81.06 -29.89
CA LEU A 116 -2.23 80.58 -29.10
C LEU A 116 -3.54 81.27 -29.54
N THR A 117 -3.59 82.58 -29.61
CA THR A 117 -4.82 83.35 -29.99
C THR A 117 -5.34 82.96 -31.36
N ALA A 118 -4.44 82.80 -32.34
CA ALA A 118 -4.82 82.42 -33.71
C ALA A 118 -5.29 80.95 -33.74
N PHE A 119 -4.68 80.12 -32.88
CA PHE A 119 -5.09 78.73 -32.71
C PHE A 119 -6.52 78.59 -32.06
N GLU A 120 -6.78 79.34 -30.99
CA GLU A 120 -8.07 79.40 -30.31
C GLU A 120 -9.19 79.82 -31.24
N ALA A 121 -8.94 80.90 -32.06
CA ALA A 121 -9.91 81.36 -33.06
C ALA A 121 -10.23 80.32 -34.13
N ARG A 122 -9.21 79.56 -34.60
CA ARG A 122 -9.43 78.44 -35.53
C ARG A 122 -10.19 77.29 -34.92
N MET A 123 -9.83 76.91 -33.72
CA MET A 123 -10.55 75.80 -33.01
C MET A 123 -11.99 76.17 -32.64
N ALA A 124 -12.26 77.45 -32.33
CA ALA A 124 -13.60 77.93 -32.07
C ALA A 124 -14.50 77.87 -33.31
N ALA A 125 -13.93 78.00 -34.51
CA ALA A 125 -14.66 77.90 -35.78
C ALA A 125 -14.94 76.46 -36.24
N ASP A 126 -14.24 75.46 -35.68
CA ASP A 126 -14.44 74.03 -36.03
C ASP A 126 -15.63 73.43 -35.26
N PRO A 127 -16.73 73.06 -35.92
CA PRO A 127 -17.93 72.50 -35.26
C PRO A 127 -17.68 71.09 -34.69
N LEU A 128 -16.66 70.35 -35.21
CA LEU A 128 -16.34 68.99 -34.81
C LEU A 128 -15.16 68.92 -33.84
N ARG A 129 -14.72 70.05 -33.33
CA ARG A 129 -13.66 70.10 -32.35
C ARG A 129 -13.96 69.18 -31.14
N PRO A 130 -12.96 68.57 -30.53
CA PRO A 130 -13.12 67.87 -29.30
C PRO A 130 -13.82 68.75 -28.24
N ARG A 131 -14.85 68.25 -27.58
CA ARG A 131 -15.64 69.02 -26.60
C ARG A 131 -14.83 69.14 -25.30
N GLY A 132 -14.83 70.32 -24.67
CA GLY A 132 -14.18 70.58 -23.38
C GLY A 132 -14.97 69.95 -22.21
N PRO A 133 -14.33 69.71 -21.05
CA PRO A 133 -14.97 69.19 -19.85
C PRO A 133 -16.00 70.19 -19.27
N GLN A 134 -16.01 71.40 -19.74
CA GLN A 134 -16.94 72.45 -19.31
C GLN A 134 -17.87 72.80 -20.44
N SER A 135 -19.11 72.34 -20.33
CA SER A 135 -20.21 72.78 -21.22
C SER A 135 -20.62 74.26 -20.98
N GLU A 136 -19.94 74.96 -20.08
CA GLU A 136 -20.27 76.31 -19.64
C GLU A 136 -19.38 77.43 -20.25
N ALA A 137 -18.35 77.06 -21.01
CA ALA A 137 -17.58 78.10 -21.72
C ALA A 137 -18.46 78.80 -22.77
N PRO A 138 -18.39 80.14 -22.90
CA PRO A 138 -19.16 80.83 -23.92
C PRO A 138 -18.87 80.24 -25.31
N ALA A 139 -19.92 80.12 -26.13
CA ALA A 139 -19.78 79.63 -27.49
C ALA A 139 -18.67 80.46 -28.21
N GLY A 140 -17.60 79.79 -28.64
CA GLY A 140 -16.50 80.43 -29.32
C GLY A 140 -15.23 80.70 -28.46
N SER A 141 -15.19 80.30 -27.19
CA SER A 141 -13.97 80.40 -26.38
C SER A 141 -13.40 78.98 -26.09
N LEU A 142 -12.08 78.90 -26.14
CA LEU A 142 -11.31 77.71 -25.69
C LEU A 142 -10.58 78.07 -24.42
N GLN A 143 -10.94 77.48 -23.30
CA GLN A 143 -10.20 77.67 -22.04
C GLN A 143 -9.14 76.61 -21.90
N ILE A 144 -7.88 77.03 -21.71
CA ILE A 144 -6.77 76.08 -21.48
C ILE A 144 -6.62 75.75 -20.01
N LEU A 145 -6.59 74.46 -19.72
CA LEU A 145 -6.43 73.92 -18.40
C LEU A 145 -5.18 72.98 -18.32
N PRO A 146 -4.41 73.03 -17.22
CA PRO A 146 -4.49 74.05 -16.15
C PRO A 146 -4.07 75.43 -16.65
N ALA A 147 -4.66 76.48 -16.09
CA ALA A 147 -4.31 77.87 -16.46
C ALA A 147 -2.82 78.17 -16.17
N GLY A 148 -2.20 79.02 -17.00
CA GLY A 148 -0.83 79.39 -16.78
C GLY A 148 -0.14 79.82 -18.08
N ASN A 149 0.85 80.69 -17.97
CA ASN A 149 1.66 81.13 -19.14
C ASN A 149 2.85 80.18 -19.35
N ARG A 150 2.88 79.53 -20.51
CA ARG A 150 3.91 78.57 -20.88
C ARG A 150 4.45 78.89 -22.25
N PRO A 151 5.68 78.50 -22.59
CA PRO A 151 6.26 78.73 -23.91
C PRO A 151 5.52 77.97 -25.04
N TYR A 152 4.85 76.93 -24.70
CA TYR A 152 4.02 76.06 -25.57
C TYR A 152 2.94 75.37 -24.82
N TYR A 153 1.92 74.89 -25.51
CA TYR A 153 0.79 74.13 -25.04
C TYR A 153 0.60 72.93 -25.96
N CYS A 154 0.14 71.81 -25.39
CA CYS A 154 -0.11 70.59 -26.13
C CYS A 154 -1.64 70.30 -26.10
N ILE A 155 -2.30 70.67 -27.21
CA ILE A 155 -3.76 70.70 -27.26
C ILE A 155 -4.29 69.63 -28.21
N ALA A 156 -5.36 68.91 -27.82
CA ALA A 156 -6.04 67.98 -28.71
C ALA A 156 -6.84 68.75 -29.79
N VAL A 157 -6.60 68.42 -31.07
CA VAL A 157 -7.19 69.05 -32.23
C VAL A 157 -8.28 68.17 -32.90
N ALA A 158 -8.18 66.87 -32.74
CA ALA A 158 -9.09 65.91 -33.26
C ALA A 158 -9.15 64.70 -32.33
N GLY A 159 -10.22 63.94 -32.32
CA GLY A 159 -10.29 62.71 -31.52
C GLY A 159 -11.65 62.10 -31.43
N LEU A 160 -11.65 60.76 -31.44
CA LEU A 160 -12.80 59.92 -31.31
C LEU A 160 -12.70 59.08 -30.02
N ALA A 161 -13.80 58.90 -29.35
CA ALA A 161 -13.88 58.10 -28.14
C ALA A 161 -14.93 57.01 -28.24
N SER A 162 -14.72 55.86 -27.59
CA SER A 162 -15.65 54.75 -27.56
C SER A 162 -16.94 55.07 -26.78
N ASN A 163 -16.85 55.99 -25.82
CA ASN A 163 -18.00 56.45 -25.02
C ASN A 163 -17.80 57.87 -24.49
N ALA A 164 -18.83 58.47 -23.96
CA ALA A 164 -18.83 59.88 -23.49
C ALA A 164 -17.88 60.10 -22.27
N ALA A 165 -17.55 59.09 -21.51
CA ALA A 165 -16.68 59.21 -20.34
C ALA A 165 -15.17 59.17 -20.73
N SER A 166 -14.88 58.67 -21.92
CA SER A 166 -13.50 58.39 -22.38
C SER A 166 -13.02 59.42 -23.39
N TYR A 167 -13.75 60.49 -23.60
CA TYR A 167 -13.43 61.44 -24.62
C TYR A 167 -12.25 62.37 -24.29
N LEU A 168 -11.55 62.92 -25.32
CA LEU A 168 -10.41 63.83 -25.15
C LEU A 168 -10.91 65.26 -24.96
N PRO A 169 -10.69 65.87 -23.77
CA PRO A 169 -11.14 67.23 -23.55
C PRO A 169 -10.38 68.23 -24.39
N ALA A 170 -11.10 69.11 -25.09
CA ALA A 170 -10.50 70.25 -25.73
C ALA A 170 -10.01 71.27 -24.69
N GLY A 171 -8.93 71.98 -24.98
CA GLY A 171 -8.37 72.95 -24.06
C GLY A 171 -7.54 72.36 -22.92
N LEU A 172 -7.41 71.03 -22.80
CA LEU A 172 -6.49 70.45 -21.85
C LEU A 172 -5.08 70.50 -22.37
N ASP A 173 -4.13 71.02 -21.54
CA ASP A 173 -2.69 71.01 -21.88
C ASP A 173 -2.12 69.66 -21.49
N TYR A 174 -2.07 68.75 -22.45
CA TYR A 174 -1.59 67.40 -22.26
C TYR A 174 -0.10 67.32 -21.87
N CYS A 175 0.74 68.31 -22.25
CA CYS A 175 2.13 68.33 -21.85
C CYS A 175 2.34 68.65 -20.37
N GLU A 176 1.38 69.32 -19.76
CA GLU A 176 1.41 69.55 -18.31
C GLU A 176 0.96 68.32 -17.52
N LEU A 177 0.02 67.58 -18.09
CA LEU A 177 -0.53 66.36 -17.47
C LEU A 177 0.35 65.15 -17.73
N ILE A 178 0.88 65.02 -18.94
CA ILE A 178 1.66 63.85 -19.39
C ILE A 178 3.10 64.29 -19.67
N LYS A 179 3.92 64.30 -18.65
CA LYS A 179 5.32 64.78 -18.71
C LYS A 179 6.19 64.03 -19.74
N THR A 180 5.79 62.81 -20.14
CA THR A 180 6.52 62.00 -21.12
C THR A 180 6.34 62.48 -22.56
N MET A 181 5.35 63.35 -22.89
CA MET A 181 5.08 63.76 -24.28
C MET A 181 6.23 64.48 -24.92
N ILE A 182 6.84 65.45 -24.25
CA ILE A 182 8.00 66.21 -24.82
C ILE A 182 9.20 65.29 -24.99
N THR A 183 9.39 64.36 -24.01
CA THR A 183 10.47 63.37 -24.10
C THR A 183 10.22 62.40 -25.27
N ALA A 184 9.00 61.96 -25.50
CA ALA A 184 8.62 61.14 -26.65
C ALA A 184 8.95 61.85 -27.99
N ARG A 185 8.56 63.12 -28.13
CA ARG A 185 8.97 63.94 -29.31
C ARG A 185 10.50 63.97 -29.53
N ASP A 186 11.26 64.18 -28.46
CA ASP A 186 12.67 64.34 -28.54
C ASP A 186 13.45 63.02 -28.69
N SER A 187 12.93 61.93 -28.16
CA SER A 187 13.50 60.58 -28.30
C SER A 187 13.06 59.86 -29.59
N GLY A 188 11.90 60.23 -30.13
CA GLY A 188 11.28 59.50 -31.23
C GLY A 188 10.60 58.19 -30.82
N LEU A 189 10.52 57.94 -29.52
CA LEU A 189 9.86 56.74 -28.95
C LEU A 189 8.49 57.09 -28.40
N ASN A 190 7.64 56.08 -28.24
CA ASN A 190 6.34 56.25 -27.60
C ASN A 190 6.49 56.66 -26.14
N GLY A 191 5.67 57.60 -25.69
CA GLY A 191 5.58 58.00 -24.30
C GLY A 191 4.41 57.26 -23.64
N TYR A 192 4.67 56.60 -22.53
CA TYR A 192 3.65 55.89 -21.73
C TYR A 192 3.45 56.59 -20.40
N ALA A 193 2.20 56.75 -19.98
CA ALA A 193 1.87 57.35 -18.70
C ALA A 193 0.56 56.76 -18.11
N PRO A 194 0.45 56.63 -16.79
CA PRO A 194 -0.81 56.28 -16.19
C PRO A 194 -1.79 57.46 -16.24
N ILE A 195 -2.99 57.22 -16.73
CA ILE A 195 -4.08 58.20 -16.70
C ILE A 195 -5.03 57.79 -15.57
N VAL A 196 -4.95 58.51 -14.47
CA VAL A 196 -5.81 58.28 -13.31
C VAL A 196 -7.15 59.00 -13.52
N GLY A 197 -8.23 58.27 -13.68
CA GLY A 197 -9.60 58.77 -13.76
C GLY A 197 -10.49 58.29 -12.62
N ALA A 198 -11.70 58.74 -12.54
CA ALA A 198 -12.66 58.31 -11.52
C ALA A 198 -12.93 56.81 -11.65
N GLY A 199 -12.23 55.98 -10.85
CA GLY A 199 -12.48 54.55 -10.66
C GLY A 199 -11.59 53.57 -11.41
N ALA A 200 -10.73 53.98 -12.35
CA ALA A 200 -9.76 53.10 -13.03
C ALA A 200 -8.52 53.84 -13.54
N THR A 201 -7.38 53.16 -13.53
CA THR A 201 -6.16 53.63 -14.15
C THR A 201 -6.10 53.12 -15.58
N ALA A 202 -6.09 54.04 -16.55
CA ALA A 202 -5.87 53.74 -17.95
C ALA A 202 -4.41 53.98 -18.32
N LEU A 203 -3.98 53.37 -19.40
CA LEU A 203 -2.68 53.64 -20.01
C LEU A 203 -2.80 54.70 -21.10
N GLY A 204 -2.13 55.82 -20.91
CA GLY A 204 -1.97 56.82 -21.95
C GLY A 204 -0.72 56.51 -22.80
N VAL A 205 -0.91 56.47 -24.11
CA VAL A 205 0.17 56.32 -25.07
C VAL A 205 0.25 57.59 -25.91
N GLY A 206 1.43 58.17 -26.02
CA GLY A 206 1.70 59.35 -26.86
C GLY A 206 2.73 59.02 -27.90
N THR A 207 2.32 58.81 -29.14
CA THR A 207 3.21 58.48 -30.26
C THR A 207 3.56 59.73 -31.05
N PRO A 208 4.84 60.16 -31.11
CA PRO A 208 5.21 61.37 -31.86
C PRO A 208 5.16 61.12 -33.37
N VAL A 209 4.51 62.03 -34.08
CA VAL A 209 4.39 62.01 -35.55
C VAL A 209 5.28 63.06 -36.17
N TYR A 210 6.02 62.64 -37.18
CA TYR A 210 6.93 63.55 -37.91
C TYR A 210 6.52 63.62 -39.37
N ARG A 211 6.73 64.80 -39.94
CA ARG A 211 6.48 65.06 -41.35
C ARG A 211 7.29 64.10 -42.22
N GLY A 212 6.63 63.48 -43.19
CA GLY A 212 7.24 62.48 -44.07
C GLY A 212 7.23 61.09 -43.51
N GLY A 213 6.61 60.82 -42.29
CA GLY A 213 6.35 59.49 -41.74
C GLY A 213 7.57 58.75 -41.21
N ILE A 214 8.75 59.34 -41.24
CA ILE A 214 10.02 58.75 -40.79
C ILE A 214 10.54 59.54 -39.59
N THR A 215 10.92 58.81 -38.52
CA THR A 215 11.53 59.43 -37.34
C THR A 215 12.92 59.88 -37.63
N PRO A 216 13.20 61.26 -37.56
CA PRO A 216 14.51 61.76 -37.86
C PRO A 216 15.56 61.35 -36.83
N SER A 217 16.83 61.20 -37.29
CA SER A 217 17.92 60.65 -36.43
C SER A 217 18.36 61.59 -35.31
N THR A 218 18.23 62.90 -35.47
CA THR A 218 18.70 63.90 -34.48
C THR A 218 17.50 64.57 -33.77
N VAL A 219 17.70 65.00 -32.52
CA VAL A 219 16.69 65.76 -31.76
C VAL A 219 16.29 67.05 -32.47
N ALA A 220 17.25 67.79 -33.01
CA ALA A 220 16.97 69.01 -33.73
C ALA A 220 16.16 68.78 -35.01
N ALA A 221 16.40 67.68 -35.74
CA ALA A 221 15.62 67.32 -36.92
C ALA A 221 14.19 66.81 -36.48
N ARG A 222 14.08 66.06 -35.41
CA ARG A 222 12.78 65.64 -34.83
C ARG A 222 11.93 66.87 -34.47
N ARG A 223 12.49 67.83 -33.73
CA ARG A 223 11.77 69.08 -33.38
C ARG A 223 11.31 69.85 -34.57
N ARG A 224 12.09 69.92 -35.69
CA ARG A 224 11.71 70.62 -36.93
C ARG A 224 10.63 69.87 -37.72
N ALA A 225 10.69 68.56 -37.78
CA ALA A 225 9.78 67.73 -38.52
C ALA A 225 8.49 67.36 -37.72
N PHE A 226 8.42 67.69 -36.46
CA PHE A 226 7.33 67.34 -35.57
C PHE A 226 5.98 67.89 -36.03
N VAL A 227 4.97 67.04 -36.10
CA VAL A 227 3.62 67.38 -36.47
C VAL A 227 2.69 67.41 -35.20
N GLY A 228 2.78 66.38 -34.38
CA GLY A 228 1.96 66.21 -33.21
C GLY A 228 2.20 64.87 -32.58
N TRP A 229 1.38 64.52 -31.64
CA TRP A 229 1.31 63.18 -31.05
C TRP A 229 -0.03 62.55 -31.38
N LEU A 230 -0.03 61.28 -31.72
CA LEU A 230 -1.21 60.45 -31.58
C LEU A 230 -1.29 60.09 -30.12
N GLY A 231 -2.39 60.50 -29.48
CA GLY A 231 -2.71 60.17 -28.11
C GLY A 231 -3.75 59.04 -28.08
N GLU A 232 -3.42 57.98 -27.39
CA GLU A 232 -4.30 56.86 -27.20
C GLU A 232 -4.55 56.65 -25.71
N ARG A 233 -5.79 56.31 -25.35
CA ARG A 233 -6.14 55.87 -24.01
C ARG A 233 -6.59 54.42 -24.09
N ILE A 234 -5.83 53.55 -23.49
CA ILE A 234 -6.05 52.11 -23.48
C ILE A 234 -6.48 51.69 -22.08
N GLU A 235 -7.41 50.76 -21.99
CA GLU A 235 -7.79 50.12 -20.75
C GLU A 235 -7.08 48.77 -20.62
N PRO A 236 -5.96 48.67 -19.87
CA PRO A 236 -5.16 47.46 -19.78
C PRO A 236 -5.91 46.28 -19.15
N LYS A 237 -6.94 46.57 -18.35
CA LYS A 237 -7.79 45.52 -17.74
C LYS A 237 -8.44 44.63 -18.79
N VAL A 238 -8.91 45.18 -19.89
CA VAL A 238 -9.52 44.44 -21.01
C VAL A 238 -8.51 43.50 -21.66
N LEU A 239 -7.28 43.98 -21.87
CA LEU A 239 -6.17 43.15 -22.39
C LEU A 239 -5.82 41.99 -21.43
N LEU A 240 -5.71 42.32 -20.15
CA LEU A 240 -5.35 41.33 -19.12
C LEU A 240 -6.45 40.28 -18.89
N GLU A 241 -7.71 40.67 -18.90
CA GLU A 241 -8.85 39.76 -18.82
C GLU A 241 -8.91 38.82 -20.03
N THR A 242 -8.64 39.37 -21.22
CA THR A 242 -8.55 38.55 -22.44
C THR A 242 -7.39 37.55 -22.38
N ALA A 243 -6.22 37.99 -21.91
CA ALA A 243 -5.06 37.13 -21.76
C ALA A 243 -5.25 36.06 -20.67
N LEU A 244 -6.08 36.35 -19.64
CA LEU A 244 -6.43 35.40 -18.58
C LEU A 244 -7.63 34.50 -18.95
N ALA A 245 -8.29 34.74 -20.07
CA ALA A 245 -9.37 33.88 -20.56
C ALA A 245 -8.82 32.45 -20.78
N GLY A 246 -9.40 31.47 -20.07
CA GLY A 246 -8.87 30.09 -20.04
C GLY A 246 -7.91 29.76 -18.89
N HIS A 247 -7.50 30.77 -18.11
CA HIS A 247 -6.61 30.61 -16.96
C HIS A 247 -7.27 31.08 -15.64
N PRO A 248 -8.35 30.45 -15.15
CA PRO A 248 -9.18 30.98 -14.06
C PRO A 248 -8.43 31.07 -12.70
N ASN A 249 -7.35 30.32 -12.54
CA ASN A 249 -6.53 30.30 -11.32
C ASN A 249 -5.18 31.02 -11.51
N ALA A 250 -5.09 31.91 -12.47
CA ALA A 250 -3.93 32.72 -12.69
C ALA A 250 -4.19 34.18 -12.38
N ALA A 251 -3.15 34.90 -11.99
CA ALA A 251 -3.14 36.35 -11.91
C ALA A 251 -1.96 36.87 -12.69
N VAL A 252 -2.06 38.10 -13.13
CA VAL A 252 -1.01 38.74 -13.94
C VAL A 252 -0.76 40.15 -13.44
N VAL A 253 0.52 40.51 -13.39
CA VAL A 253 0.98 41.89 -13.21
C VAL A 253 1.71 42.27 -14.47
N PHE A 254 1.24 43.33 -15.09
CA PHE A 254 1.77 43.89 -16.32
C PHE A 254 2.43 45.22 -16.02
N ARG A 255 3.73 45.36 -16.30
CA ARG A 255 4.54 46.55 -15.96
C ARG A 255 5.24 47.10 -17.17
N PHE A 256 5.30 48.41 -17.21
CA PHE A 256 6.22 49.15 -18.05
C PHE A 256 7.16 49.97 -17.16
N ASP A 257 8.42 49.72 -17.31
CA ASP A 257 9.48 50.47 -16.61
C ASP A 257 10.33 51.24 -17.61
N SER A 258 10.43 52.52 -17.38
CA SER A 258 11.38 53.37 -18.09
C SER A 258 11.97 54.40 -17.12
N ARG A 259 13.03 55.11 -17.55
CA ARG A 259 13.61 56.18 -16.73
C ARG A 259 12.65 57.35 -16.46
N TYR A 260 11.53 57.42 -17.18
CA TYR A 260 10.61 58.54 -17.14
C TYR A 260 9.23 58.17 -16.58
N SER A 261 8.86 56.90 -16.62
CA SER A 261 7.56 56.43 -16.13
C SER A 261 7.64 55.00 -15.62
N HIS A 262 6.86 54.75 -14.60
CA HIS A 262 6.57 53.42 -14.10
C HIS A 262 5.04 53.24 -14.13
N VAL A 263 4.58 52.21 -14.79
CA VAL A 263 3.15 51.88 -14.89
C VAL A 263 2.94 50.43 -14.58
N GLU A 264 2.01 50.15 -13.68
CA GLU A 264 1.68 48.78 -13.26
C GLU A 264 0.17 48.56 -13.30
N PHE A 265 -0.24 47.42 -13.86
CA PHE A 265 -1.62 46.98 -13.91
C PHE A 265 -1.70 45.54 -13.45
N THR A 266 -2.73 45.23 -12.69
CA THR A 266 -2.95 43.88 -12.14
C THR A 266 -4.33 43.35 -12.53
N SER A 267 -4.42 42.07 -12.82
CA SER A 267 -5.69 41.37 -13.04
C SER A 267 -5.62 39.94 -12.48
N GLY A 268 -6.76 39.44 -12.04
CA GLY A 268 -6.85 38.17 -11.33
C GLY A 268 -6.45 38.27 -9.85
N THR A 269 -6.67 37.19 -9.12
CA THR A 269 -6.26 37.04 -7.72
C THR A 269 -5.20 35.95 -7.63
N PRO A 270 -4.00 36.25 -7.15
CA PRO A 270 -2.97 35.22 -6.99
C PRO A 270 -3.48 34.12 -6.06
N PRO A 271 -3.39 32.85 -6.48
CA PRO A 271 -3.76 31.73 -5.61
C PRO A 271 -2.84 31.62 -4.39
N ALA A 272 -3.32 31.03 -3.33
CA ALA A 272 -2.51 30.82 -2.12
C ALA A 272 -1.25 29.98 -2.46
N GLY A 273 -0.08 30.45 -2.03
CA GLY A 273 1.19 29.80 -2.33
C GLY A 273 1.62 29.93 -3.81
N ALA A 274 1.10 30.93 -4.54
CA ALA A 274 1.39 31.11 -5.96
C ALA A 274 2.89 31.17 -6.25
N GLN A 275 3.28 30.52 -7.33
CA GLN A 275 4.60 30.71 -7.97
C GLN A 275 4.49 31.80 -9.03
N SER A 276 5.47 32.69 -9.09
CA SER A 276 5.52 33.75 -10.10
C SER A 276 6.58 33.44 -11.15
N THR A 277 6.21 33.71 -12.39
CA THR A 277 7.15 33.70 -13.55
C THR A 277 7.14 35.06 -14.19
N THR A 278 8.32 35.69 -14.34
CA THR A 278 8.45 36.99 -14.98
C THR A 278 9.01 36.80 -16.39
N THR A 279 8.29 37.34 -17.37
CA THR A 279 8.68 37.31 -18.77
C THR A 279 8.79 38.73 -19.30
N ALA A 280 9.94 39.10 -19.85
CA ALA A 280 10.11 40.37 -20.57
C ALA A 280 9.42 40.26 -21.94
N LEU A 281 8.55 41.21 -22.26
CA LEU A 281 7.98 41.35 -23.59
C LEU A 281 8.92 42.19 -24.45
N GLN A 282 9.50 41.57 -25.46
CA GLN A 282 10.29 42.29 -26.45
C GLN A 282 9.34 42.96 -27.43
N VAL A 283 8.93 44.19 -27.14
CA VAL A 283 8.06 45.02 -27.99
C VAL A 283 8.82 46.28 -28.34
N GLY A 284 8.77 46.73 -29.61
CA GLY A 284 9.36 48.00 -30.06
C GLY A 284 10.88 48.00 -30.24
N ARG A 285 11.51 46.86 -30.50
CA ARG A 285 12.98 46.70 -30.58
C ARG A 285 13.59 46.95 -31.97
N GLU A 286 13.03 47.83 -32.77
CA GLU A 286 13.62 48.13 -34.09
C GLU A 286 14.58 49.35 -34.13
N ALA A 287 14.79 50.00 -33.03
CA ALA A 287 15.70 51.17 -32.98
C ALA A 287 16.82 50.97 -31.96
N GLY A 288 17.75 50.04 -32.19
CA GLY A 288 19.15 50.09 -31.75
C GLY A 288 19.54 50.65 -30.35
N LEU A 289 18.61 50.77 -29.41
CA LEU A 289 18.83 51.28 -28.06
C LEU A 289 18.83 50.12 -27.06
N GLU A 290 19.98 49.51 -26.91
CA GLU A 290 20.24 48.51 -25.86
C GLU A 290 20.36 49.18 -24.48
N ASN A 291 19.23 49.59 -23.88
CA ASN A 291 19.20 49.88 -22.45
C ASN A 291 18.37 48.79 -21.75
N GLN A 292 19.02 47.97 -20.96
CA GLN A 292 18.49 46.77 -20.28
C GLN A 292 17.39 47.06 -19.24
N HIS A 293 16.91 48.28 -19.09
CA HIS A 293 15.96 48.65 -18.03
C HIS A 293 14.67 49.32 -18.55
N GLU A 294 14.46 49.39 -19.85
CA GLU A 294 13.22 49.95 -20.40
C GLU A 294 12.43 48.89 -21.14
N GLY A 295 11.21 48.62 -20.71
CA GLY A 295 10.36 47.69 -21.43
C GLY A 295 9.18 47.17 -20.64
N TRP A 296 8.36 46.43 -21.36
CA TRP A 296 7.22 45.73 -20.79
C TRP A 296 7.63 44.41 -20.19
N THR A 297 7.14 44.14 -18.97
CA THR A 297 7.31 42.89 -18.29
C THR A 297 5.95 42.33 -17.85
N VAL A 298 5.81 41.03 -17.93
CA VAL A 298 4.64 40.30 -17.47
C VAL A 298 5.08 39.36 -16.36
N GLN A 299 4.51 39.55 -15.21
CA GLN A 299 4.66 38.63 -14.10
C GLN A 299 3.36 37.87 -13.93
N SER A 300 3.33 36.57 -14.27
CA SER A 300 2.20 35.68 -14.08
C SER A 300 2.34 34.92 -12.79
N PHE A 301 1.22 34.74 -12.12
CA PHE A 301 1.09 33.98 -10.88
C PHE A 301 0.19 32.76 -11.16
N SER A 302 0.69 31.59 -10.93
CA SER A 302 -0.06 30.33 -11.04
C SER A 302 -0.09 29.62 -9.71
N ALA A 303 -1.03 28.69 -9.55
CA ALA A 303 -1.12 27.88 -8.34
C ALA A 303 0.23 27.22 -8.06
N GLY A 304 0.76 27.47 -6.87
CA GLY A 304 1.98 26.81 -6.41
C GLY A 304 1.75 25.31 -6.31
N VAL A 305 2.65 24.53 -6.86
CA VAL A 305 2.61 23.09 -6.67
C VAL A 305 2.98 22.83 -5.21
N ALA A 306 2.03 22.32 -4.45
CA ALA A 306 2.26 21.94 -3.07
C ALA A 306 3.44 20.96 -3.02
N GLY A 307 4.56 21.40 -2.46
CA GLY A 307 5.79 20.62 -2.44
C GLY A 307 5.69 19.45 -1.47
N GLY A 308 5.93 18.25 -1.97
CA GLY A 308 6.11 17.06 -1.17
C GLY A 308 4.85 16.23 -0.94
N VAL A 309 5.07 15.04 -0.38
CA VAL A 309 4.03 14.00 -0.21
C VAL A 309 2.81 14.47 0.59
N PHE A 310 3.02 15.34 1.59
CA PHE A 310 1.94 15.81 2.46
C PHE A 310 1.07 16.92 1.84
N GLY A 311 1.54 17.54 0.78
CA GLY A 311 0.78 18.54 0.04
C GLY A 311 -0.01 17.94 -1.14
N ASP A 312 0.30 16.72 -1.52
CA ASP A 312 -0.31 16.00 -2.64
C ASP A 312 -1.26 14.93 -2.12
N ARG A 313 -2.55 15.04 -2.47
CA ARG A 313 -3.59 14.12 -1.98
C ARG A 313 -3.38 12.69 -2.47
N ASP A 314 -2.94 12.53 -3.71
CA ASP A 314 -2.77 11.21 -4.33
C ASP A 314 -1.52 10.53 -3.77
N ALA A 315 -0.43 11.27 -3.58
CA ALA A 315 0.77 10.80 -2.91
C ALA A 315 0.49 10.43 -1.44
N LEU A 316 -0.30 11.24 -0.72
CA LEU A 316 -0.69 10.97 0.66
C LEU A 316 -1.58 9.73 0.77
N ALA A 317 -2.55 9.57 -0.14
CA ALA A 317 -3.41 8.40 -0.20
C ALA A 317 -2.61 7.12 -0.48
N LEU A 318 -1.67 7.17 -1.41
CA LEU A 318 -0.76 6.05 -1.71
C LEU A 318 0.12 5.70 -0.50
N LEU A 319 0.65 6.71 0.20
CA LEU A 319 1.45 6.50 1.41
C LEU A 319 0.63 5.84 2.51
N ALA A 320 -0.54 6.39 2.83
CA ALA A 320 -1.40 5.87 3.88
C ALA A 320 -1.92 4.46 3.57
N GLY A 321 -2.40 4.25 2.35
CA GLY A 321 -2.87 2.94 1.87
C GLY A 321 -1.75 1.90 1.83
N GLY A 322 -0.57 2.28 1.36
CA GLY A 322 0.60 1.41 1.31
C GLY A 322 1.11 1.00 2.70
N ILE A 323 1.15 1.93 3.66
CA ILE A 323 1.50 1.63 5.05
C ILE A 323 0.46 0.69 5.67
N LEU A 324 -0.84 0.99 5.52
CA LEU A 324 -1.92 0.15 6.05
C LEU A 324 -1.84 -1.28 5.50
N LEU A 325 -1.70 -1.42 4.19
CA LEU A 325 -1.58 -2.72 3.53
C LEU A 325 -0.34 -3.49 4.01
N SER A 326 0.79 -2.82 4.16
CA SER A 326 2.04 -3.43 4.63
C SER A 326 1.93 -3.95 6.07
N VAL A 327 1.28 -3.17 6.95
CA VAL A 327 1.02 -3.57 8.35
C VAL A 327 0.06 -4.76 8.40
N LEU A 328 -1.03 -4.72 7.63
CA LEU A 328 -2.00 -5.81 7.56
C LEU A 328 -1.38 -7.10 7.02
N LEU A 329 -0.56 -7.02 5.98
CA LEU A 329 0.16 -8.16 5.42
C LEU A 329 1.16 -8.75 6.44
N GLY A 330 1.93 -7.90 7.12
CA GLY A 330 2.83 -8.33 8.19
C GLY A 330 2.09 -9.01 9.34
N LEU A 331 0.96 -8.47 9.76
CA LEU A 331 0.11 -9.06 10.78
C LEU A 331 -0.45 -10.44 10.34
N LEU A 332 -0.95 -10.52 9.11
CA LEU A 332 -1.47 -11.77 8.52
C LEU A 332 -0.39 -12.85 8.50
N VAL A 333 0.81 -12.54 8.00
CA VAL A 333 1.95 -13.48 7.97
C VAL A 333 2.34 -13.93 9.38
N SER A 334 2.34 -13.01 10.35
CA SER A 334 2.63 -13.32 11.75
C SER A 334 1.59 -14.25 12.37
N ILE A 335 0.29 -13.98 12.16
CA ILE A 335 -0.81 -14.80 12.69
C ILE A 335 -0.79 -16.18 12.06
N LEU A 336 -0.70 -16.28 10.73
CA LEU A 336 -0.69 -17.56 10.02
C LEU A 336 0.54 -18.40 10.39
N GLY A 337 1.72 -17.79 10.42
CA GLY A 337 2.97 -18.48 10.77
C GLY A 337 2.99 -18.98 12.22
N THR A 338 2.57 -18.14 13.16
CA THR A 338 2.52 -18.52 14.60
C THR A 338 1.37 -19.49 14.90
N GLY A 339 0.21 -19.33 14.25
CA GLY A 339 -0.93 -20.24 14.37
C GLY A 339 -0.60 -21.65 13.89
N ARG A 340 0.02 -21.78 12.71
CA ARG A 340 0.48 -23.06 12.17
C ARG A 340 1.47 -23.77 13.10
N THR A 341 2.41 -23.03 13.69
CA THR A 341 3.38 -23.62 14.63
C THR A 341 2.72 -24.11 15.91
N ARG A 342 1.70 -23.42 16.43
CA ARG A 342 0.91 -23.85 17.61
C ARG A 342 0.08 -25.09 17.30
N ALA A 343 -0.62 -25.09 16.17
CA ALA A 343 -1.43 -26.25 15.76
C ALA A 343 -0.58 -27.52 15.61
N LEU A 344 0.57 -27.43 14.94
CA LEU A 344 1.48 -28.57 14.76
C LEU A 344 2.06 -29.07 16.09
N SER A 345 2.33 -28.20 17.07
CA SER A 345 2.79 -28.63 18.40
C SER A 345 1.71 -29.35 19.16
N LEU A 346 0.48 -28.87 19.13
CA LEU A 346 -0.67 -29.50 19.80
C LEU A 346 -0.97 -30.89 19.21
N VAL A 347 -0.97 -31.02 17.89
CA VAL A 347 -1.17 -32.31 17.22
C VAL A 347 -0.11 -33.34 17.67
N ARG A 348 1.18 -32.94 17.70
CA ARG A 348 2.24 -33.85 18.15
C ARG A 348 2.09 -34.30 19.60
N GLU A 349 1.74 -33.37 20.48
CA GLU A 349 1.49 -33.66 21.89
C GLU A 349 0.32 -34.67 22.05
N LYS A 350 -0.80 -34.41 21.37
CA LYS A 350 -1.97 -35.31 21.45
C LYS A 350 -1.72 -36.66 20.79
N THR A 351 -0.95 -36.73 19.72
CA THR A 351 -0.57 -37.98 19.08
C THR A 351 0.29 -38.84 20.02
N ARG A 352 1.22 -38.19 20.77
CA ARG A 352 2.06 -38.89 21.73
C ARG A 352 1.26 -39.41 22.90
N GLU A 353 0.41 -38.59 23.51
CA GLU A 353 -0.49 -38.98 24.58
C GLU A 353 -1.39 -40.18 24.18
N LEU A 354 -1.95 -40.09 22.97
CA LEU A 354 -2.82 -41.19 22.44
C LEU A 354 -2.00 -42.49 22.22
N SER A 355 -0.78 -42.39 21.74
CA SER A 355 0.11 -43.55 21.53
C SER A 355 0.51 -44.22 22.84
N GLU A 356 0.77 -43.43 23.89
CA GLU A 356 1.08 -43.94 25.23
C GLU A 356 -0.11 -44.66 25.83
N LYS A 357 -1.30 -44.05 25.77
CA LYS A 357 -2.55 -44.69 26.25
C LYS A 357 -2.90 -45.97 25.48
N ASN A 358 -2.70 -45.99 24.19
CA ASN A 358 -2.98 -47.13 23.35
C ASN A 358 -2.05 -48.32 23.69
N ARG A 359 -0.78 -48.06 24.01
CA ARG A 359 0.15 -49.11 24.50
C ARG A 359 -0.31 -49.69 25.85
N GLU A 360 -0.71 -48.82 26.76
CA GLU A 360 -1.20 -49.24 28.08
C GLU A 360 -2.47 -50.11 27.96
N LEU A 361 -3.43 -49.66 27.15
CA LEU A 361 -4.66 -50.44 26.89
C LEU A 361 -4.36 -51.79 26.23
N PHE A 362 -3.42 -51.84 25.29
CA PHE A 362 -3.01 -53.07 24.65
C PHE A 362 -2.37 -54.04 25.65
N HIS A 363 -1.51 -53.54 26.55
CA HIS A 363 -0.87 -54.37 27.57
C HIS A 363 -1.89 -54.99 28.49
N VAL A 364 -2.85 -54.22 29.00
CA VAL A 364 -3.94 -54.71 29.86
C VAL A 364 -4.85 -55.73 29.13
N ALA A 365 -5.06 -55.55 27.84
CA ALA A 365 -5.92 -56.44 27.05
C ALA A 365 -5.34 -57.83 26.84
N VAL A 366 -4.00 -58.00 26.87
CA VAL A 366 -3.35 -59.28 26.52
C VAL A 366 -2.55 -59.92 27.68
N HIS A 367 -2.52 -59.28 28.86
CA HIS A 367 -1.85 -59.85 30.05
C HIS A 367 -2.84 -60.01 31.21
N ASP A 368 -2.60 -61.01 32.07
CA ASP A 368 -3.30 -61.20 33.32
C ASP A 368 -2.90 -60.13 34.35
N PRO A 369 -3.83 -59.37 34.91
CA PRO A 369 -3.50 -58.24 35.78
C PRO A 369 -2.89 -58.64 37.13
N LEU A 370 -3.06 -59.88 37.57
CA LEU A 370 -2.55 -60.39 38.85
C LEU A 370 -1.08 -60.79 38.71
N THR A 371 -0.78 -61.61 37.71
CA THR A 371 0.52 -62.25 37.55
C THR A 371 1.42 -61.52 36.53
N GLY A 372 0.86 -60.60 35.74
CA GLY A 372 1.60 -59.96 34.64
C GLY A 372 1.92 -60.90 33.46
N LEU A 373 1.52 -62.14 33.53
CA LEU A 373 1.75 -63.14 32.49
C LEU A 373 0.80 -62.94 31.29
N PRO A 374 1.15 -63.41 30.10
CA PRO A 374 0.22 -63.57 29.00
C PRO A 374 -1.12 -64.18 29.43
N ASN A 375 -2.21 -63.48 29.09
CA ASN A 375 -3.53 -64.01 29.34
C ASN A 375 -3.91 -65.05 28.25
N ARG A 376 -5.10 -65.65 28.37
CA ARG A 376 -5.62 -66.66 27.44
C ARG A 376 -5.49 -66.19 25.96
N SER A 377 -5.85 -64.96 25.70
CA SER A 377 -5.81 -64.41 24.31
C SER A 377 -4.40 -64.39 23.72
N LEU A 378 -3.42 -63.96 24.51
CA LEU A 378 -2.02 -63.92 24.07
C LEU A 378 -1.39 -65.29 24.03
N VAL A 379 -1.77 -66.23 24.94
CA VAL A 379 -1.33 -67.64 24.92
C VAL A 379 -1.78 -68.31 23.61
N LEU A 380 -3.05 -68.15 23.23
CA LEU A 380 -3.56 -68.70 21.98
C LEU A 380 -2.85 -68.13 20.74
N ASP A 381 -2.70 -66.82 20.67
CA ASP A 381 -1.95 -66.19 19.54
C ASP A 381 -0.49 -66.72 19.46
N ARG A 382 0.17 -66.88 20.59
CA ARG A 382 1.56 -67.41 20.62
C ARG A 382 1.58 -68.89 20.26
N ALA A 383 0.63 -69.69 20.71
CA ALA A 383 0.52 -71.09 20.36
C ALA A 383 0.29 -71.28 18.84
N GLU A 384 -0.60 -70.49 18.23
CA GLU A 384 -0.81 -70.53 16.78
C GLU A 384 0.46 -70.18 15.99
N ARG A 385 1.17 -69.15 16.42
CA ARG A 385 2.44 -68.77 15.80
C ARG A 385 3.51 -69.83 15.97
N MET A 386 3.55 -70.50 17.12
CA MET A 386 4.46 -71.61 17.42
C MET A 386 4.15 -72.79 16.49
N LEU A 387 2.88 -73.21 16.39
CA LEU A 387 2.45 -74.27 15.47
C LEU A 387 2.77 -73.96 14.01
N ALA A 388 2.55 -72.72 13.59
CA ALA A 388 2.90 -72.30 12.22
C ALA A 388 4.41 -72.33 11.93
N ARG A 389 5.26 -72.16 12.96
CA ARG A 389 6.71 -72.33 12.83
C ARG A 389 7.09 -73.81 12.78
N SER A 390 6.59 -74.62 13.70
CA SER A 390 6.87 -76.05 13.76
C SER A 390 6.37 -76.82 12.51
N ALA A 391 5.32 -76.34 11.84
CA ALA A 391 4.86 -76.90 10.57
C ALA A 391 5.86 -76.69 9.44
N ARG A 392 6.76 -75.72 9.54
CA ARG A 392 7.79 -75.40 8.52
C ARG A 392 9.13 -76.10 8.77
N ASP A 393 9.34 -76.55 10.01
CA ASP A 393 10.58 -77.21 10.42
C ASP A 393 10.24 -78.68 10.86
N PRO A 394 10.71 -79.70 10.10
CA PRO A 394 10.42 -81.09 10.43
C PRO A 394 11.01 -81.57 11.77
N ASP A 395 12.09 -80.92 12.21
CA ASP A 395 12.84 -81.29 13.40
C ASP A 395 12.30 -80.60 14.69
N MET A 396 11.29 -79.73 14.50
CA MET A 396 10.67 -78.95 15.61
C MET A 396 9.21 -79.35 15.80
N VAL A 397 8.82 -79.52 17.07
CA VAL A 397 7.44 -79.74 17.49
C VAL A 397 7.02 -78.68 18.50
N ALA A 398 5.74 -78.35 18.46
CA ALA A 398 5.12 -77.50 19.47
C ALA A 398 4.74 -78.34 20.67
N GLY A 399 5.08 -77.89 21.85
CA GLY A 399 4.68 -78.50 23.13
C GLY A 399 3.91 -77.55 24.03
N ALA A 400 2.94 -78.02 24.72
CA ALA A 400 2.19 -77.33 25.75
C ALA A 400 2.18 -78.10 27.04
N LEU A 401 2.47 -77.40 28.14
CA LEU A 401 2.29 -77.95 29.49
C LEU A 401 1.13 -77.18 30.13
N PHE A 402 0.07 -77.90 30.46
CA PHE A 402 -1.05 -77.33 31.19
C PHE A 402 -0.85 -77.60 32.67
N VAL A 403 -0.79 -76.56 33.47
CA VAL A 403 -0.43 -76.63 34.90
C VAL A 403 -1.60 -76.13 35.73
N ASP A 404 -1.97 -76.93 36.76
CA ASP A 404 -3.04 -76.60 37.69
C ASP A 404 -2.54 -76.85 39.12
N ILE A 405 -2.85 -75.87 39.98
CA ILE A 405 -2.39 -75.93 41.38
C ILE A 405 -3.33 -76.84 42.20
N ASP A 406 -2.79 -77.93 42.70
CA ASP A 406 -3.58 -78.89 43.46
C ASP A 406 -4.15 -78.24 44.72
N ALA A 407 -5.48 -78.46 44.92
CA ALA A 407 -6.24 -77.95 46.07
C ALA A 407 -6.14 -76.39 46.26
N PHE A 408 -5.95 -75.59 45.21
CA PHE A 408 -5.90 -74.15 45.29
C PHE A 408 -7.13 -73.54 45.99
N LYS A 409 -8.31 -74.05 45.74
CA LYS A 409 -9.52 -73.62 46.44
C LYS A 409 -9.38 -73.76 47.97
N HIS A 410 -8.73 -74.83 48.46
CA HIS A 410 -8.49 -75.00 49.88
C HIS A 410 -7.55 -73.96 50.48
N VAL A 411 -6.60 -73.46 49.69
CA VAL A 411 -5.74 -72.33 50.06
C VAL A 411 -6.57 -71.06 50.22
N ASN A 412 -7.45 -70.78 49.29
CA ASN A 412 -8.33 -69.62 49.35
C ASN A 412 -9.29 -69.69 50.54
N ASP A 413 -9.92 -70.85 50.74
CA ASP A 413 -10.89 -71.07 51.83
C ASP A 413 -10.24 -71.01 53.22
N SER A 414 -8.97 -71.39 53.32
CA SER A 414 -8.26 -71.50 54.62
C SER A 414 -7.44 -70.22 54.95
N LEU A 415 -6.88 -69.54 53.95
CA LEU A 415 -5.92 -68.43 54.12
C LEU A 415 -6.39 -67.11 53.50
N GLY A 416 -7.56 -67.17 52.83
CA GLY A 416 -8.12 -65.99 52.17
C GLY A 416 -7.57 -65.71 50.75
N HIS A 417 -8.33 -64.98 49.99
CA HIS A 417 -7.99 -64.67 48.57
C HIS A 417 -6.63 -63.97 48.37
N ALA A 418 -6.23 -63.11 49.32
CA ALA A 418 -4.94 -62.45 49.24
C ALA A 418 -3.74 -63.41 49.26
N ALA A 419 -3.86 -64.51 50.07
CA ALA A 419 -2.86 -65.59 50.10
C ALA A 419 -2.87 -66.41 48.80
N GLY A 420 -4.04 -66.64 48.22
CA GLY A 420 -4.19 -67.27 46.92
C GLY A 420 -3.59 -66.44 45.80
N ASP A 421 -3.87 -65.12 45.77
CA ASP A 421 -3.28 -64.20 44.79
C ASP A 421 -1.75 -64.16 44.86
N ARG A 422 -1.20 -64.15 46.08
CA ARG A 422 0.24 -64.23 46.28
C ARG A 422 0.80 -65.56 45.79
N LEU A 423 0.13 -66.69 46.10
CA LEU A 423 0.49 -67.99 45.59
C LEU A 423 0.51 -68.04 44.06
N LEU A 424 -0.50 -67.51 43.40
CA LEU A 424 -0.57 -67.46 41.95
C LEU A 424 0.60 -66.64 41.34
N THR A 425 0.93 -65.53 41.98
CA THR A 425 2.11 -64.70 41.54
C THR A 425 3.39 -65.49 41.66
N VAL A 426 3.63 -66.16 42.81
CA VAL A 426 4.85 -66.95 43.01
C VAL A 426 4.92 -68.15 42.07
N VAL A 427 3.78 -68.85 41.85
CA VAL A 427 3.71 -69.93 40.85
C VAL A 427 4.09 -69.39 39.44
N GLY A 428 3.55 -68.24 39.02
CA GLY A 428 3.87 -67.65 37.77
C GLY A 428 5.36 -67.32 37.63
N GLU A 429 5.96 -66.76 38.70
CA GLU A 429 7.43 -66.46 38.76
C GLU A 429 8.26 -67.76 38.69
N ARG A 430 7.89 -68.76 39.36
CA ARG A 430 8.56 -70.10 39.35
C ARG A 430 8.47 -70.75 37.98
N LEU A 431 7.31 -70.69 37.34
CA LEU A 431 7.11 -71.24 35.99
C LEU A 431 7.95 -70.47 34.99
N GLN A 432 8.00 -69.11 35.09
CA GLN A 432 8.87 -68.31 34.24
C GLN A 432 10.35 -68.60 34.42
N SER A 433 10.78 -68.79 35.66
CA SER A 433 12.19 -69.13 35.95
C SER A 433 12.57 -70.56 35.51
N ALA A 434 11.61 -71.43 35.31
CA ALA A 434 11.81 -72.83 34.87
C ALA A 434 11.94 -72.95 33.33
N VAL A 435 11.60 -71.90 32.56
CA VAL A 435 11.57 -71.91 31.09
C VAL A 435 12.63 -71.00 30.51
N ARG A 436 12.85 -71.04 29.21
CA ARG A 436 13.75 -70.15 28.45
C ARG A 436 13.04 -68.88 28.06
N ASP A 437 13.76 -67.82 27.74
CA ASP A 437 13.18 -66.53 27.30
C ASP A 437 12.29 -66.65 26.06
N GLN A 438 12.52 -67.62 25.20
CA GLN A 438 11.73 -67.89 24.01
C GLN A 438 10.43 -68.63 24.27
N ASP A 439 10.32 -69.29 25.43
CA ASP A 439 9.11 -70.03 25.83
C ASP A 439 8.08 -69.06 26.38
N THR A 440 6.83 -69.47 26.37
CA THR A 440 5.76 -68.61 26.88
C THR A 440 5.10 -69.25 28.09
N VAL A 441 5.10 -68.54 29.22
CA VAL A 441 4.26 -68.87 30.37
C VAL A 441 3.07 -67.92 30.35
N GLY A 442 1.85 -68.44 30.45
CA GLY A 442 0.63 -67.65 30.52
C GLY A 442 -0.33 -68.22 31.58
N ARG A 443 -1.25 -67.37 32.04
CA ARG A 443 -2.34 -67.78 32.95
C ARG A 443 -3.66 -67.70 32.21
N LEU A 444 -4.39 -68.79 32.17
CA LEU A 444 -5.67 -68.86 31.45
C LEU A 444 -6.85 -68.36 32.29
N GLY A 445 -6.73 -68.45 33.60
CA GLY A 445 -7.71 -68.04 34.60
C GLY A 445 -7.67 -68.94 35.86
N GLY A 446 -8.16 -68.43 36.97
CA GLY A 446 -8.13 -69.18 38.21
C GLY A 446 -6.74 -69.69 38.63
N ASP A 447 -6.53 -70.95 38.78
CA ASP A 447 -5.30 -71.67 39.12
C ASP A 447 -4.63 -72.34 37.91
N GLU A 448 -5.10 -72.05 36.71
CA GLU A 448 -4.66 -72.68 35.48
C GLU A 448 -3.54 -71.81 34.78
N PHE A 449 -2.42 -72.47 34.57
CA PHE A 449 -1.27 -71.90 33.80
C PHE A 449 -0.97 -72.76 32.59
N VAL A 450 -0.43 -72.14 31.58
CA VAL A 450 0.03 -72.84 30.38
C VAL A 450 1.44 -72.42 30.07
N VAL A 451 2.27 -73.36 29.74
CA VAL A 451 3.62 -73.16 29.26
C VAL A 451 3.70 -73.69 27.84
N LEU A 452 4.05 -72.83 26.91
CA LEU A 452 4.29 -73.13 25.48
C LEU A 452 5.80 -73.21 25.23
N VAL A 453 6.23 -74.27 24.62
CA VAL A 453 7.64 -74.51 24.30
C VAL A 453 7.84 -75.02 22.87
N GLU A 454 8.88 -74.57 22.23
CA GLU A 454 9.33 -75.16 20.99
C GLU A 454 10.47 -76.12 21.31
N CYS A 455 10.30 -77.38 20.98
CA CYS A 455 11.29 -78.40 21.26
C CYS A 455 11.63 -79.23 20.00
N SER A 456 12.75 -79.90 20.01
CA SER A 456 13.03 -80.93 19.05
C SER A 456 12.07 -82.13 19.26
N THR A 457 11.94 -82.99 18.29
CA THR A 457 11.08 -84.18 18.34
C THR A 457 11.44 -85.19 19.46
N ASP A 458 12.40 -84.84 20.28
CA ASP A 458 12.78 -85.65 21.48
C ASP A 458 11.88 -85.28 22.66
N GLU A 459 10.97 -86.22 23.04
CA GLU A 459 10.05 -86.05 24.15
C GLU A 459 10.75 -85.95 25.52
N THR A 460 12.02 -86.41 25.63
CA THR A 460 12.75 -86.39 26.89
C THR A 460 12.97 -84.95 27.41
N ALA A 461 13.06 -83.98 26.53
CA ALA A 461 13.23 -82.52 26.90
C ALA A 461 12.00 -81.98 27.61
N LEU A 462 10.78 -82.35 27.17
CA LEU A 462 9.51 -81.93 27.79
C LEU A 462 9.31 -82.62 29.15
N GLU A 463 9.63 -83.92 29.25
CA GLU A 463 9.59 -84.65 30.54
C GLU A 463 10.54 -84.01 31.58
N GLN A 464 11.77 -83.68 31.18
CA GLN A 464 12.71 -82.97 32.02
C GLN A 464 12.17 -81.61 32.47
N LEU A 465 11.55 -80.81 31.55
CA LEU A 465 10.90 -79.55 31.89
C LEU A 465 9.77 -79.73 32.87
N ALA A 466 8.83 -80.66 32.61
CA ALA A 466 7.71 -80.99 33.49
C ALA A 466 8.17 -81.40 34.88
N ASN A 467 9.24 -82.26 34.94
CA ASN A 467 9.79 -82.71 36.23
C ASN A 467 10.45 -81.55 36.99
N ARG A 468 11.18 -80.62 36.26
CA ARG A 468 11.78 -79.45 36.88
C ARG A 468 10.69 -78.52 37.42
N MET A 469 9.62 -78.25 36.67
CA MET A 469 8.49 -77.45 37.11
C MET A 469 7.79 -78.09 38.33
N THR A 470 7.48 -79.40 38.32
CA THR A 470 6.91 -80.08 39.44
C THR A 470 7.75 -79.97 40.71
N LYS A 471 9.05 -80.09 40.60
CA LYS A 471 10.00 -79.88 41.72
C LYS A 471 10.01 -78.47 42.24
N SER A 472 10.08 -77.43 41.32
CA SER A 472 10.08 -76.04 41.70
C SER A 472 8.77 -75.64 42.37
N LEU A 473 7.64 -76.15 41.92
CA LEU A 473 6.35 -75.82 42.51
C LEU A 473 6.11 -76.46 43.92
N ARG A 474 6.80 -77.52 44.22
CA ARG A 474 6.80 -78.15 45.59
C ARG A 474 7.59 -77.32 46.62
N GLU A 475 8.42 -76.43 46.21
CA GLU A 475 9.19 -75.56 47.14
C GLU A 475 8.18 -74.75 47.99
N PRO A 476 8.46 -74.60 49.31
CA PRO A 476 7.58 -73.78 50.13
C PRO A 476 7.40 -72.40 49.66
N VAL A 477 6.17 -71.86 49.69
CA VAL A 477 5.86 -70.47 49.36
C VAL A 477 5.72 -69.66 50.64
N GLU A 478 6.41 -68.59 50.77
CA GLU A 478 6.27 -67.65 51.87
C GLU A 478 5.06 -66.78 51.67
N LEU A 479 4.14 -66.86 52.64
CA LEU A 479 2.94 -66.01 52.69
C LEU A 479 3.01 -65.11 53.93
N ASP A 480 2.29 -64.05 53.99
CA ASP A 480 2.24 -63.09 55.09
C ASP A 480 3.62 -62.57 55.53
N ASP A 481 4.41 -62.06 54.60
CA ASP A 481 5.74 -61.47 54.84
C ASP A 481 6.70 -62.40 55.61
N GLY A 482 6.69 -63.71 55.25
CA GLY A 482 7.58 -64.72 55.83
C GLY A 482 7.10 -65.34 57.14
N ARG A 483 5.93 -64.99 57.62
CA ARG A 483 5.40 -65.54 58.88
C ARG A 483 4.78 -66.98 58.77
N ARG A 484 4.39 -67.35 57.54
CA ARG A 484 3.88 -68.64 57.22
C ARG A 484 4.42 -69.20 55.95
N THR A 485 4.84 -70.44 55.95
CA THR A 485 5.27 -71.14 54.74
C THR A 485 4.19 -72.18 54.41
N PHE A 486 3.82 -72.25 53.14
CA PHE A 486 2.83 -73.20 52.66
C PHE A 486 3.41 -73.97 51.46
N SER A 487 3.23 -75.29 51.45
CA SER A 487 3.66 -76.09 50.31
C SER A 487 2.46 -76.52 49.53
N VAL A 488 2.50 -76.28 48.24
CA VAL A 488 1.47 -76.74 47.28
C VAL A 488 2.10 -77.72 46.32
N THR A 489 1.30 -78.52 45.74
CA THR A 489 1.68 -79.37 44.62
C THR A 489 0.92 -78.94 43.39
N ALA A 490 1.39 -79.30 42.23
CA ALA A 490 0.67 -79.05 40.98
C ALA A 490 0.63 -80.30 40.13
N SER A 491 -0.47 -80.40 39.44
CA SER A 491 -0.64 -81.43 38.42
C SER A 491 -0.34 -80.82 37.06
N ILE A 492 0.44 -81.49 36.20
CA ILE A 492 0.89 -81.01 34.90
C ILE A 492 0.48 -82.02 33.83
N GLY A 493 -0.24 -81.54 32.84
CA GLY A 493 -0.50 -82.31 31.61
C GLY A 493 0.42 -81.82 30.51
N VAL A 494 1.06 -82.72 29.83
CA VAL A 494 2.04 -82.40 28.78
C VAL A 494 1.58 -82.96 27.43
N ALA A 495 1.46 -82.10 26.44
CA ALA A 495 1.17 -82.53 25.07
C ALA A 495 2.27 -81.97 24.13
N ALA A 496 2.71 -82.75 23.19
CA ALA A 496 3.59 -82.35 22.16
C ALA A 496 3.28 -83.08 20.84
N GLY A 497 3.68 -82.47 19.80
CA GLY A 497 3.47 -83.08 18.50
C GLY A 497 2.97 -82.10 17.45
N ARG A 498 2.51 -82.62 16.32
CA ARG A 498 1.93 -81.85 15.26
C ARG A 498 0.43 -81.72 15.47
N HIS A 499 0.00 -80.56 15.84
CA HIS A 499 -1.41 -80.22 15.94
C HIS A 499 -1.81 -79.22 14.89
N GLU A 500 -3.06 -79.24 14.43
CA GLU A 500 -3.55 -78.33 13.40
C GLU A 500 -3.88 -76.93 14.00
N THR A 501 -4.30 -76.90 15.23
CA THR A 501 -4.73 -75.69 15.93
C THR A 501 -4.19 -75.63 17.36
N ALA A 502 -4.08 -74.38 17.87
CA ALA A 502 -3.71 -74.14 19.26
C ALA A 502 -4.67 -74.76 20.26
N ASP A 503 -5.96 -74.75 19.93
CA ASP A 503 -7.02 -75.40 20.79
C ASP A 503 -6.87 -76.93 20.87
N GLU A 504 -6.40 -77.56 19.79
CA GLU A 504 -6.12 -79.03 19.85
C GLU A 504 -4.94 -79.35 20.76
N LEU A 505 -3.84 -78.60 20.63
CA LEU A 505 -2.64 -78.75 21.43
C LEU A 505 -2.96 -78.53 22.93
N LEU A 506 -3.70 -77.47 23.24
CA LEU A 506 -4.09 -77.18 24.64
C LEU A 506 -5.10 -78.21 25.19
N ARG A 507 -6.02 -78.67 24.36
CA ARG A 507 -6.97 -79.74 24.77
C ARG A 507 -6.28 -81.03 25.09
N ASP A 508 -5.30 -81.46 24.31
CA ASP A 508 -4.54 -82.69 24.56
C ASP A 508 -3.71 -82.56 25.84
N ALA A 509 -3.13 -81.35 26.09
CA ALA A 509 -2.44 -81.06 27.34
C ALA A 509 -3.44 -81.10 28.55
N ASP A 510 -4.66 -80.61 28.41
CA ASP A 510 -5.68 -80.60 29.42
C ASP A 510 -6.15 -82.04 29.72
N LEU A 511 -6.33 -82.90 28.70
CA LEU A 511 -6.62 -84.34 28.89
C LEU A 511 -5.51 -85.04 29.67
N ALA A 512 -4.27 -84.72 29.40
CA ALA A 512 -3.13 -85.25 30.18
C ALA A 512 -3.11 -84.70 31.62
N LEU A 513 -3.47 -83.44 31.80
CA LEU A 513 -3.64 -82.84 33.13
C LEU A 513 -4.75 -83.56 33.95
N TYR A 514 -5.86 -83.87 33.32
CA TYR A 514 -6.92 -84.64 33.96
C TYR A 514 -6.46 -86.06 34.41
N ALA A 515 -5.65 -86.74 33.55
CA ALA A 515 -5.05 -87.99 33.90
C ALA A 515 -4.03 -87.87 35.08
N ALA A 516 -3.23 -86.76 35.09
CA ALA A 516 -2.35 -86.51 36.23
C ALA A 516 -3.09 -86.31 37.54
N LYS A 517 -4.21 -85.56 37.51
CA LYS A 517 -5.12 -85.41 38.70
C LYS A 517 -5.75 -86.68 39.12
N ALA A 518 -6.26 -87.52 38.21
CA ALA A 518 -6.85 -88.81 38.49
C ALA A 518 -5.85 -89.84 39.01
N GLY A 519 -4.56 -89.76 38.56
CA GLY A 519 -3.48 -90.64 38.98
C GLY A 519 -2.92 -90.35 40.40
N GLY A 520 -3.49 -89.38 41.13
CA GLY A 520 -3.12 -89.07 42.51
C GLY A 520 -2.48 -87.68 42.70
N LYS A 521 -2.54 -86.77 41.69
CA LYS A 521 -2.01 -85.40 41.75
C LYS A 521 -0.49 -85.37 41.97
N ASP A 522 0.11 -84.14 42.11
CA ASP A 522 1.53 -83.94 42.38
C ASP A 522 2.46 -84.63 41.37
N ARG A 523 2.09 -84.61 40.11
CA ARG A 523 2.82 -85.26 39.01
C ARG A 523 2.56 -84.62 37.66
N TYR A 524 3.39 -84.97 36.70
CA TYR A 524 3.07 -84.74 35.32
C TYR A 524 2.62 -86.06 34.63
N THR A 525 1.86 -85.86 33.55
CA THR A 525 1.44 -86.97 32.68
C THR A 525 1.60 -86.49 31.23
N LEU A 526 2.20 -87.37 30.42
CA LEU A 526 2.29 -87.16 28.97
C LEU A 526 0.98 -87.53 28.31
N PHE A 527 0.55 -86.79 27.36
CA PHE A 527 -0.60 -87.08 26.56
C PHE A 527 -0.34 -88.29 25.67
N ASP A 528 -1.30 -89.25 25.74
CA ASP A 528 -1.32 -90.38 24.84
C ASP A 528 -2.68 -90.42 24.11
N ALA A 529 -2.66 -90.76 22.82
CA ALA A 529 -3.88 -90.77 22.01
C ALA A 529 -5.07 -91.60 22.56
N SER A 530 -4.77 -92.58 23.40
CA SER A 530 -5.77 -93.36 24.10
C SER A 530 -6.54 -92.57 25.15
N MET A 531 -6.03 -91.38 25.56
CA MET A 531 -6.70 -90.46 26.49
C MET A 531 -7.84 -89.69 25.82
N ARG A 532 -7.90 -89.64 24.51
CA ARG A 532 -9.05 -89.04 23.81
C ARG A 532 -10.27 -89.91 24.01
N PRO A 533 -11.43 -89.42 24.47
CA PRO A 533 -12.66 -90.17 24.60
C PRO A 533 -13.00 -90.81 23.24
N SER A 534 -13.27 -92.14 23.23
CA SER A 534 -13.80 -92.81 22.07
C SER A 534 -15.16 -92.22 21.68
N ALA A 535 -15.50 -92.31 20.40
CA ALA A 535 -16.67 -91.63 19.84
C ALA A 535 -18.02 -91.98 20.59
N ASP A 536 -18.06 -93.09 21.31
CA ASP A 536 -19.21 -93.54 22.11
C ASP A 536 -19.31 -92.86 23.50
N GLY A 537 -18.24 -92.27 24.02
CA GLY A 537 -18.21 -91.62 25.35
C GLY A 537 -18.62 -90.11 25.37
N ARG A 538 -18.91 -89.49 24.24
CA ARG A 538 -19.21 -88.04 24.14
C ARG A 538 -20.61 -87.65 24.70
N LEU A 539 -21.52 -88.61 24.94
CA LEU A 539 -22.85 -88.31 25.47
C LEU A 539 -22.93 -88.21 26.98
N ALA A 540 -21.91 -88.70 27.71
CA ALA A 540 -21.96 -88.76 29.17
C ALA A 540 -21.39 -87.55 29.92
N LEU A 541 -20.67 -86.62 29.21
CA LEU A 541 -20.02 -85.47 29.81
C LEU A 541 -20.72 -84.10 29.60
N GLN A 542 -21.97 -84.15 29.09
CA GLN A 542 -22.79 -82.92 28.92
C GLN A 542 -23.86 -82.75 30.01
N VAL A 543 -23.89 -83.58 31.03
CA VAL A 543 -24.83 -83.47 32.15
C VAL A 543 -24.07 -83.71 33.45
N GLY A 544 -23.47 -82.65 33.99
CA GLY A 544 -22.84 -82.64 35.28
C GLY A 544 -22.39 -81.20 35.62
#